data_f27e0d91c9c240d41f331c1bca038435
#
_entry.id   f27e0d91c9c240d41f331c1bca038435
#
_cell.length_a   1.000
_cell.length_b   1.000
_cell.length_c   1.000
_cell.angle_alpha   90.00
_cell.angle_beta   90.00
_cell.angle_gamma   90.00
#
_symmetry.space_group_name_H-M   'P 1'
#
loop_
_entity.id
_entity.type
_entity.pdbx_description
1 polymer ?
#
loop_
_entity_poly.entity_id
_entity_poly.type
_entity_poly.pdbx_seq_one_letter_code
_entity_poly.pdbx_strand_id
1 'polypeptide(L)'
;MINQHPIFLGGERKTFDSLNKHYPKIFELYKQQKAQDWSEDEFPFEQSRLDFESVPASMSGVMLEILKWQWEADTQVAKSLAFAFAPFISDDIYATAIMKQSEIENLHALTYSEIVRQCIKNPETILDEINQNVAVQDRLKTVNRVLEELLDEGINYRLSYVRDSLLDKDPLHFHKVILKGLFAVTALEGISFMASFACTFALDAQDKFQGIAQAVQKIMLDEILHTKIDIE
;
A
#
# COMPACT_ATOMS: atom_id res chain seq x y z
N MET A 1 -16.85 -13.54 -24.71
CA MET A 1 -18.07 -13.14 -23.98
C MET A 1 -17.70 -11.89 -23.19
N ILE A 2 -18.44 -10.81 -23.34
CA ILE A 2 -18.26 -9.59 -22.52
C ILE A 2 -18.69 -9.98 -21.10
N ASN A 3 -17.81 -9.76 -20.11
CA ASN A 3 -18.16 -9.99 -18.71
C ASN A 3 -19.35 -9.09 -18.35
N GLN A 4 -20.46 -9.69 -17.90
CA GLN A 4 -21.67 -8.94 -17.55
C GLN A 4 -21.51 -8.14 -16.24
N HIS A 5 -20.45 -8.41 -15.48
CA HIS A 5 -20.13 -7.78 -14.19
C HIS A 5 -18.62 -7.44 -14.14
N PRO A 6 -18.16 -6.46 -14.92
CA PRO A 6 -16.74 -6.10 -14.90
C PRO A 6 -16.35 -5.45 -13.57
N ILE A 7 -15.14 -5.71 -13.10
CA ILE A 7 -14.58 -5.04 -11.89
C ILE A 7 -14.42 -3.54 -12.16
N PHE A 8 -13.92 -3.20 -13.34
CA PHE A 8 -13.66 -1.83 -13.76
C PHE A 8 -14.49 -1.45 -14.99
N LEU A 9 -14.80 -0.17 -15.09
CA LEU A 9 -15.43 0.47 -16.26
C LEU A 9 -16.84 -0.05 -16.60
N GLY A 10 -17.51 -0.72 -15.66
CA GLY A 10 -18.87 -1.23 -15.80
C GLY A 10 -19.98 -0.24 -15.47
N GLY A 11 -19.64 1.02 -15.22
CA GLY A 11 -20.58 2.06 -14.84
C GLY A 11 -20.74 2.23 -13.32
N GLU A 12 -21.92 2.68 -12.87
CA GLU A 12 -22.17 2.92 -11.46
C GLU A 12 -22.28 1.61 -10.66
N ARG A 13 -21.72 1.63 -9.46
CA ARG A 13 -21.88 0.55 -8.49
C ARG A 13 -23.35 0.41 -8.08
N LYS A 14 -23.78 -0.82 -7.93
CA LYS A 14 -25.13 -1.17 -7.51
C LYS A 14 -25.17 -1.39 -5.98
N THR A 15 -26.29 -1.89 -5.49
CA THR A 15 -26.41 -2.33 -4.09
C THR A 15 -25.38 -3.42 -3.81
N PHE A 16 -24.71 -3.34 -2.66
CA PHE A 16 -23.73 -4.35 -2.22
C PHE A 16 -24.37 -5.74 -2.18
N ASP A 17 -23.87 -6.65 -3.00
CA ASP A 17 -24.41 -7.98 -3.18
C ASP A 17 -23.45 -9.08 -2.70
N SER A 18 -23.67 -9.56 -1.49
CA SER A 18 -22.95 -10.71 -0.96
C SER A 18 -23.63 -12.06 -1.29
N LEU A 19 -24.80 -12.04 -1.96
CA LEU A 19 -25.56 -13.24 -2.32
C LEU A 19 -25.00 -13.85 -3.61
N ASN A 20 -24.84 -12.99 -4.64
CA ASN A 20 -24.32 -13.38 -5.95
C ASN A 20 -22.85 -12.94 -6.09
N LYS A 21 -21.96 -13.67 -5.47
CA LYS A 21 -20.51 -13.33 -5.47
C LYS A 21 -19.92 -13.56 -6.85
N HIS A 22 -19.85 -12.50 -7.67
CA HIS A 22 -19.26 -12.59 -9.00
C HIS A 22 -17.75 -12.87 -8.95
N TYR A 23 -17.07 -12.42 -7.88
CA TYR A 23 -15.66 -12.61 -7.61
C TYR A 23 -15.45 -13.25 -6.23
N PRO A 24 -15.74 -14.56 -6.07
CA PRO A 24 -15.72 -15.23 -4.77
C PRO A 24 -14.33 -15.24 -4.14
N LYS A 25 -13.26 -15.27 -4.95
CA LYS A 25 -11.88 -15.23 -4.47
C LYS A 25 -11.51 -13.88 -3.86
N ILE A 26 -11.89 -12.78 -4.50
CA ILE A 26 -11.70 -11.42 -3.96
C ILE A 26 -12.47 -11.26 -2.64
N PHE A 27 -13.72 -11.77 -2.57
CA PHE A 27 -14.49 -11.75 -1.34
C PHE A 27 -13.82 -12.54 -0.21
N GLU A 28 -13.24 -13.70 -0.52
CA GLU A 28 -12.47 -14.50 0.44
C GLU A 28 -11.25 -13.74 0.95
N LEU A 29 -10.46 -13.14 0.05
CA LEU A 29 -9.28 -12.36 0.40
C LEU A 29 -9.65 -11.14 1.25
N TYR A 30 -10.72 -10.42 0.90
CA TYR A 30 -11.26 -9.34 1.74
C TYR A 30 -11.61 -9.83 3.16
N LYS A 31 -12.22 -11.02 3.28
CA LYS A 31 -12.52 -11.61 4.60
C LYS A 31 -11.24 -11.96 5.37
N GLN A 32 -10.20 -12.38 4.68
CA GLN A 32 -8.88 -12.63 5.29
C GLN A 32 -8.25 -11.33 5.79
N GLN A 33 -8.26 -10.24 5.00
CA GLN A 33 -7.80 -8.92 5.47
C GLN A 33 -8.50 -8.52 6.78
N LYS A 34 -9.82 -8.66 6.84
CA LYS A 34 -10.58 -8.36 8.07
C LYS A 34 -10.24 -9.25 9.27
N ALA A 35 -9.83 -10.48 9.02
CA ALA A 35 -9.49 -11.43 10.08
C ALA A 35 -8.07 -11.23 10.62
N GLN A 36 -7.23 -10.49 9.90
CA GLN A 36 -5.84 -10.17 10.27
C GLN A 36 -5.71 -8.81 10.96
N ASP A 37 -6.81 -8.14 11.36
CA ASP A 37 -6.75 -6.87 12.08
C ASP A 37 -5.81 -6.93 13.28
N TRP A 38 -4.97 -5.91 13.39
CA TRP A 38 -4.00 -5.71 14.46
C TRP A 38 -3.83 -4.21 14.76
N SER A 39 -3.09 -3.85 15.80
CA SER A 39 -2.83 -2.47 16.20
C SER A 39 -1.34 -2.22 16.36
N GLU A 40 -0.90 -1.01 16.05
CA GLU A 40 0.47 -0.53 16.25
C GLU A 40 0.95 -0.62 17.71
N ASP A 41 0.02 -0.67 18.64
CA ASP A 41 0.30 -0.80 20.08
C ASP A 41 0.65 -2.24 20.53
N GLU A 42 0.58 -3.24 19.63
CA GLU A 42 0.84 -4.64 19.98
C GLU A 42 2.33 -4.97 20.16
N PHE A 43 3.25 -4.06 19.75
CA PHE A 43 4.67 -4.36 19.64
C PHE A 43 5.52 -3.69 20.72
N PRO A 44 6.42 -4.45 21.40
CA PRO A 44 7.35 -3.89 22.38
C PRO A 44 8.60 -3.32 21.70
N PHE A 45 8.67 -2.01 21.53
CA PHE A 45 9.81 -1.35 20.86
C PHE A 45 10.99 -1.00 21.79
N GLU A 46 10.89 -1.23 23.11
CA GLU A 46 11.93 -0.81 24.07
C GLU A 46 13.29 -1.44 23.76
N GLN A 47 13.34 -2.75 23.46
CA GLN A 47 14.59 -3.40 23.11
C GLN A 47 15.15 -2.87 21.79
N SER A 48 14.29 -2.61 20.80
CA SER A 48 14.71 -2.02 19.52
C SER A 48 15.30 -0.62 19.69
N ARG A 49 14.78 0.19 20.63
CA ARG A 49 15.36 1.48 21.01
C ARG A 49 16.77 1.31 21.57
N LEU A 50 16.99 0.35 22.48
CA LEU A 50 18.31 0.05 23.03
C LEU A 50 19.28 -0.46 21.96
N ASP A 51 18.77 -1.22 20.98
CA ASP A 51 19.56 -1.67 19.84
C ASP A 51 20.07 -0.49 19.02
N PHE A 52 19.25 0.53 18.73
CA PHE A 52 19.73 1.75 18.04
C PHE A 52 20.88 2.45 18.77
N GLU A 53 20.93 2.38 20.09
CA GLU A 53 21.99 2.98 20.91
C GLU A 53 23.26 2.11 21.00
N SER A 54 23.16 0.80 20.82
CA SER A 54 24.22 -0.16 21.14
C SER A 54 24.85 -0.88 19.95
N VAL A 55 24.14 -1.00 18.81
CA VAL A 55 24.69 -1.66 17.61
C VAL A 55 25.68 -0.76 16.86
N PRO A 56 26.54 -1.32 15.98
CA PRO A 56 27.37 -0.52 15.10
C PRO A 56 26.53 0.45 14.25
N ALA A 57 27.06 1.67 14.01
CA ALA A 57 26.38 2.71 13.25
C ALA A 57 25.96 2.27 11.83
N SER A 58 26.68 1.33 11.22
CA SER A 58 26.30 0.74 9.93
C SER A 58 25.00 -0.06 10.03
N MET A 59 24.78 -0.76 11.13
CA MET A 59 23.59 -1.60 11.33
C MET A 59 22.38 -0.73 11.67
N SER A 60 22.50 0.23 12.61
CA SER A 60 21.41 1.18 12.92
C SER A 60 21.08 2.06 11.72
N GLY A 61 22.10 2.46 10.93
CA GLY A 61 21.91 3.23 9.70
C GLY A 61 21.09 2.47 8.65
N VAL A 62 21.37 1.19 8.43
CA VAL A 62 20.58 0.34 7.51
C VAL A 62 19.12 0.25 7.98
N MET A 63 18.88 -0.04 9.27
CA MET A 63 17.52 -0.11 9.80
C MET A 63 16.79 1.22 9.62
N LEU A 64 17.44 2.35 9.91
CA LEU A 64 16.82 3.66 9.79
C LEU A 64 16.47 4.00 8.33
N GLU A 65 17.35 3.74 7.37
CA GLU A 65 17.08 4.01 5.95
C GLU A 65 15.95 3.12 5.40
N ILE A 66 15.84 1.88 5.88
CA ILE A 66 14.72 0.98 5.54
C ILE A 66 13.41 1.56 6.07
N LEU A 67 13.36 1.95 7.34
CA LEU A 67 12.16 2.53 7.97
C LEU A 67 11.72 3.82 7.26
N LYS A 68 12.66 4.71 6.91
CA LYS A 68 12.35 5.93 6.17
C LYS A 68 11.69 5.63 4.82
N TRP A 69 12.23 4.64 4.09
CA TRP A 69 11.69 4.27 2.79
C TRP A 69 10.31 3.62 2.90
N GLN A 70 10.14 2.67 3.84
CA GLN A 70 8.87 1.98 4.08
C GLN A 70 7.78 2.99 4.50
N TRP A 71 8.08 3.87 5.44
CA TRP A 71 7.13 4.88 5.91
C TRP A 71 6.64 5.81 4.79
N GLU A 72 7.56 6.31 3.95
CA GLU A 72 7.19 7.16 2.82
C GLU A 72 6.38 6.38 1.78
N ALA A 73 6.77 5.15 1.47
CA ALA A 73 6.10 4.31 0.48
C ALA A 73 4.64 4.05 0.88
N ASP A 74 4.39 3.56 2.10
CA ASP A 74 3.03 3.28 2.60
C ASP A 74 2.20 4.55 2.71
N THR A 75 2.82 5.66 3.10
CA THR A 75 2.14 6.96 3.12
C THR A 75 1.61 7.35 1.73
N GLN A 76 2.38 7.11 0.66
CA GLN A 76 1.96 7.42 -0.70
C GLN A 76 0.87 6.46 -1.20
N VAL A 77 0.99 5.17 -0.91
CA VAL A 77 -0.05 4.18 -1.27
C VAL A 77 -1.35 4.47 -0.53
N ALA A 78 -1.30 4.67 0.80
CA ALA A 78 -2.44 4.98 1.64
C ALA A 78 -3.25 6.18 1.12
N LYS A 79 -2.57 7.24 0.70
CA LYS A 79 -3.20 8.45 0.16
C LYS A 79 -3.85 8.24 -1.20
N SER A 80 -3.31 7.33 -2.01
CA SER A 80 -3.62 7.26 -3.44
C SER A 80 -4.51 6.08 -3.79
N LEU A 81 -4.34 4.91 -3.15
CA LEU A 81 -4.90 3.65 -3.58
C LEU A 81 -6.42 3.69 -3.80
N ALA A 82 -7.19 3.93 -2.74
CA ALA A 82 -8.64 3.95 -2.87
C ALA A 82 -9.12 5.10 -3.77
N PHE A 83 -8.54 6.29 -3.65
CA PHE A 83 -8.97 7.46 -4.40
C PHE A 83 -8.68 7.34 -5.89
N ALA A 84 -7.53 6.78 -6.26
CA ALA A 84 -7.12 6.64 -7.65
C ALA A 84 -7.91 5.56 -8.40
N PHE A 85 -8.18 4.42 -7.73
CA PHE A 85 -8.94 3.32 -8.36
C PHE A 85 -10.47 3.52 -8.28
N ALA A 86 -11.00 4.14 -7.22
CA ALA A 86 -12.44 4.26 -6.98
C ALA A 86 -13.25 4.79 -8.17
N PRO A 87 -12.79 5.77 -8.95
CA PRO A 87 -13.55 6.26 -10.10
C PRO A 87 -13.85 5.20 -11.15
N PHE A 88 -12.98 4.21 -11.30
CA PHE A 88 -13.09 3.17 -12.31
C PHE A 88 -13.81 1.91 -11.85
N ILE A 89 -13.88 1.70 -10.51
CA ILE A 89 -14.42 0.45 -9.94
C ILE A 89 -15.93 0.41 -10.10
N SER A 90 -16.44 -0.70 -10.61
CA SER A 90 -17.87 -1.00 -10.79
C SER A 90 -18.36 -2.18 -9.95
N ASP A 91 -17.46 -2.97 -9.34
CA ASP A 91 -17.81 -4.06 -8.43
C ASP A 91 -17.69 -3.63 -6.95
N ASP A 92 -18.74 -3.85 -6.15
CA ASP A 92 -18.77 -3.40 -4.75
C ASP A 92 -17.88 -4.22 -3.81
N ILE A 93 -17.67 -5.51 -4.12
CA ILE A 93 -16.80 -6.38 -3.33
C ILE A 93 -15.35 -5.93 -3.52
N TYR A 94 -14.94 -5.71 -4.76
CA TYR A 94 -13.60 -5.20 -5.05
C TYR A 94 -13.38 -3.81 -4.46
N ALA A 95 -14.36 -2.90 -4.60
CA ALA A 95 -14.28 -1.57 -3.97
C ALA A 95 -14.07 -1.67 -2.45
N THR A 96 -14.78 -2.59 -1.79
CA THR A 96 -14.66 -2.79 -0.34
C THR A 96 -13.29 -3.36 0.04
N ALA A 97 -12.73 -4.26 -0.78
CA ALA A 97 -11.39 -4.81 -0.57
C ALA A 97 -10.30 -3.72 -0.67
N ILE A 98 -10.36 -2.88 -1.70
CA ILE A 98 -9.42 -1.75 -1.90
C ILE A 98 -9.56 -0.69 -0.78
N MET A 99 -10.78 -0.41 -0.31
CA MET A 99 -10.97 0.51 0.83
C MET A 99 -10.37 -0.05 2.12
N LYS A 100 -10.51 -1.35 2.37
CA LYS A 100 -9.87 -2.01 3.53
C LYS A 100 -8.36 -2.03 3.38
N GLN A 101 -7.83 -2.27 2.18
CA GLN A 101 -6.40 -2.17 1.90
C GLN A 101 -5.87 -0.77 2.22
N SER A 102 -6.51 0.30 1.74
CA SER A 102 -6.11 1.68 2.06
C SER A 102 -6.16 1.99 3.57
N GLU A 103 -7.07 1.41 4.33
CA GLU A 103 -7.10 1.53 5.80
C GLU A 103 -5.87 0.85 6.42
N ILE A 104 -5.52 -0.35 5.95
CA ILE A 104 -4.36 -1.12 6.41
C ILE A 104 -3.06 -0.37 6.08
N GLU A 105 -2.94 0.24 4.90
CA GLU A 105 -1.77 1.08 4.55
C GLU A 105 -1.60 2.28 5.49
N ASN A 106 -2.71 2.89 5.95
CA ASN A 106 -2.62 3.93 6.98
C ASN A 106 -2.12 3.38 8.32
N LEU A 107 -2.50 2.14 8.69
CA LEU A 107 -2.00 1.48 9.88
C LEU A 107 -0.49 1.18 9.75
N HIS A 108 -0.02 0.75 8.57
CA HIS A 108 1.41 0.55 8.30
C HIS A 108 2.19 1.86 8.47
N ALA A 109 1.75 2.95 7.83
CA ALA A 109 2.37 4.27 7.95
C ALA A 109 2.39 4.78 9.41
N LEU A 110 1.30 4.58 10.16
CA LEU A 110 1.22 4.89 11.58
C LEU A 110 2.23 4.06 12.38
N THR A 111 2.35 2.78 12.10
CA THR A 111 3.28 1.86 12.77
C THR A 111 4.73 2.30 12.58
N TYR A 112 5.13 2.68 11.36
CA TYR A 112 6.49 3.23 11.14
C TYR A 112 6.72 4.54 11.88
N SER A 113 5.70 5.40 11.93
CA SER A 113 5.74 6.63 12.72
C SER A 113 5.96 6.33 14.22
N GLU A 114 5.24 5.35 14.76
CA GLU A 114 5.37 4.92 16.16
C GLU A 114 6.73 4.28 16.45
N ILE A 115 7.26 3.46 15.54
CA ILE A 115 8.63 2.92 15.63
C ILE A 115 9.64 4.06 15.76
N VAL A 116 9.57 5.04 14.84
CA VAL A 116 10.49 6.19 14.86
C VAL A 116 10.32 7.01 16.13
N ARG A 117 9.09 7.30 16.53
CA ARG A 117 8.79 8.06 17.74
C ARG A 117 9.34 7.39 19.01
N GLN A 118 9.27 6.06 19.10
CA GLN A 118 9.67 5.31 20.30
C GLN A 118 11.15 4.93 20.31
N CYS A 119 11.76 4.72 19.14
CA CYS A 119 13.11 4.20 19.02
C CYS A 119 14.18 5.27 18.76
N ILE A 120 13.81 6.41 18.17
CA ILE A 120 14.77 7.42 17.73
C ILE A 120 14.79 8.61 18.70
N LYS A 121 16.00 9.06 19.05
CA LYS A 121 16.19 10.13 20.05
C LYS A 121 15.61 11.49 19.63
N ASN A 122 15.68 11.82 18.32
CA ASN A 122 15.15 13.06 17.76
C ASN A 122 14.22 12.71 16.59
N PRO A 123 13.03 12.17 16.85
CA PRO A 123 12.16 11.61 15.78
C PRO A 123 11.67 12.68 14.79
N GLU A 124 11.55 13.93 15.20
CA GLU A 124 11.12 15.05 14.36
C GLU A 124 12.07 15.32 13.18
N THR A 125 13.36 15.03 13.34
CA THR A 125 14.34 15.23 12.26
C THR A 125 14.20 14.21 11.14
N ILE A 126 13.61 13.04 11.43
CA ILE A 126 13.45 11.97 10.45
C ILE A 126 12.45 12.36 9.35
N LEU A 127 11.40 13.10 9.68
CA LEU A 127 10.45 13.58 8.68
C LEU A 127 11.12 14.52 7.66
N ASP A 128 11.96 15.42 8.14
CA ASP A 128 12.74 16.31 7.26
C ASP A 128 13.74 15.53 6.41
N GLU A 129 14.37 14.52 7.00
CA GLU A 129 15.31 13.66 6.31
C GLU A 129 14.63 12.82 5.21
N ILE A 130 13.41 12.27 5.44
CA ILE A 130 12.63 11.55 4.43
C ILE A 130 12.36 12.46 3.23
N ASN A 131 11.85 13.66 3.48
CA ASN A 131 11.52 14.63 2.44
C ASN A 131 12.73 15.08 1.61
N GLN A 132 13.91 15.09 2.21
CA GLN A 132 15.18 15.48 1.57
C GLN A 132 15.96 14.30 0.97
N ASN A 133 15.55 13.05 1.26
CA ASN A 133 16.27 11.87 0.80
C ASN A 133 16.02 11.58 -0.67
N VAL A 134 16.94 12.02 -1.52
CA VAL A 134 16.87 11.84 -2.97
C VAL A 134 16.70 10.37 -3.36
N ALA A 135 17.35 9.45 -2.66
CA ALA A 135 17.27 8.02 -2.99
C ALA A 135 15.87 7.45 -2.69
N VAL A 136 15.21 7.88 -1.62
CA VAL A 136 13.82 7.50 -1.31
C VAL A 136 12.89 8.07 -2.37
N GLN A 137 13.00 9.35 -2.67
CA GLN A 137 12.15 10.03 -3.64
C GLN A 137 12.31 9.46 -5.07
N ASP A 138 13.54 9.19 -5.51
CA ASP A 138 13.79 8.61 -6.83
C ASP A 138 13.21 7.19 -6.97
N ARG A 139 13.24 6.38 -5.90
CA ARG A 139 12.63 5.04 -5.92
C ARG A 139 11.11 5.08 -6.08
N LEU A 140 10.46 6.05 -5.45
CA LEU A 140 9.00 6.18 -5.48
C LEU A 140 8.49 6.97 -6.68
N LYS A 141 9.36 7.73 -7.36
CA LYS A 141 8.99 8.64 -8.45
C LYS A 141 8.14 7.98 -9.54
N THR A 142 8.45 6.74 -9.93
CA THR A 142 7.69 6.04 -10.98
C THR A 142 6.32 5.63 -10.48
N VAL A 143 6.21 5.10 -9.26
CA VAL A 143 4.95 4.70 -8.64
C VAL A 143 4.05 5.93 -8.44
N ASN A 144 4.59 6.98 -7.81
CA ASN A 144 3.85 8.23 -7.57
C ASN A 144 3.28 8.81 -8.87
N ARG A 145 4.11 8.92 -9.93
CA ARG A 145 3.64 9.40 -11.23
C ARG A 145 2.53 8.54 -11.83
N VAL A 146 2.58 7.22 -11.67
CA VAL A 146 1.55 6.31 -12.18
C VAL A 146 0.26 6.46 -11.37
N LEU A 147 0.34 6.62 -10.06
CA LEU A 147 -0.83 6.83 -9.20
C LEU A 147 -1.46 8.21 -9.44
N GLU A 148 -0.65 9.25 -9.68
CA GLU A 148 -1.14 10.56 -10.11
C GLU A 148 -1.84 10.49 -11.47
N GLU A 149 -1.25 9.84 -12.49
CA GLU A 149 -1.88 9.60 -13.80
C GLU A 149 -3.22 8.86 -13.62
N LEU A 150 -3.25 7.84 -12.77
CA LEU A 150 -4.46 7.05 -12.49
C LEU A 150 -5.55 7.93 -11.84
N LEU A 151 -5.21 8.76 -10.89
CA LEU A 151 -6.14 9.67 -10.22
C LEU A 151 -6.72 10.70 -11.21
N ASP A 152 -5.86 11.39 -11.96
CA ASP A 152 -6.27 12.39 -12.95
C ASP A 152 -7.17 11.79 -14.03
N GLU A 153 -6.81 10.63 -14.55
CA GLU A 153 -7.64 9.93 -15.54
C GLU A 153 -8.92 9.34 -14.94
N GLY A 154 -8.93 9.02 -13.65
CA GLY A 154 -10.14 8.64 -12.93
C GLY A 154 -11.14 9.79 -12.84
N ILE A 155 -10.67 11.00 -12.53
CA ILE A 155 -11.47 12.21 -12.54
C ILE A 155 -12.02 12.47 -13.96
N ASN A 156 -11.17 12.37 -14.97
CA ASN A 156 -11.55 12.52 -16.38
C ASN A 156 -12.61 11.49 -16.81
N TYR A 157 -12.47 10.24 -16.39
CA TYR A 157 -13.44 9.17 -16.65
C TYR A 157 -14.81 9.52 -16.05
N ARG A 158 -14.87 9.94 -14.78
CA ARG A 158 -16.15 10.33 -14.12
C ARG A 158 -16.77 11.54 -14.79
N LEU A 159 -16.00 12.56 -15.14
CA LEU A 159 -16.51 13.77 -15.81
C LEU A 159 -17.03 13.44 -17.22
N SER A 160 -16.35 12.59 -17.98
CA SER A 160 -16.80 12.19 -19.31
C SER A 160 -18.06 11.32 -19.25
N TYR A 161 -18.21 10.49 -18.25
CA TYR A 161 -19.42 9.71 -18.01
C TYR A 161 -20.64 10.61 -17.73
N VAL A 162 -20.46 11.61 -16.86
CA VAL A 162 -21.53 12.58 -16.54
C VAL A 162 -21.90 13.46 -17.73
N ARG A 163 -20.94 13.79 -18.59
CA ARG A 163 -21.14 14.67 -19.76
C ARG A 163 -21.50 13.95 -21.04
N ASP A 164 -21.66 12.63 -21.00
CA ASP A 164 -21.89 11.79 -22.20
C ASP A 164 -20.84 12.02 -23.31
N SER A 165 -19.59 12.29 -22.90
CA SER A 165 -18.47 12.65 -23.79
C SER A 165 -17.39 11.58 -23.90
N LEU A 166 -17.73 10.32 -23.55
CA LEU A 166 -16.81 9.17 -23.64
C LEU A 166 -16.40 8.81 -25.07
N LEU A 167 -17.12 9.36 -26.06
CA LEU A 167 -17.02 8.94 -27.46
C LEU A 167 -15.70 9.34 -28.16
N ASP A 168 -14.90 10.23 -27.57
CA ASP A 168 -13.68 10.77 -28.21
C ASP A 168 -12.36 10.14 -27.72
N LYS A 169 -12.39 9.15 -26.81
CA LYS A 169 -11.17 8.50 -26.31
C LYS A 169 -10.99 7.09 -26.88
N ASP A 170 -9.73 6.69 -27.09
CA ASP A 170 -9.37 5.30 -27.36
C ASP A 170 -10.07 4.37 -26.35
N PRO A 171 -10.89 3.40 -26.80
CA PRO A 171 -11.61 2.48 -25.90
C PRO A 171 -10.70 1.73 -24.93
N LEU A 172 -9.40 1.58 -25.26
CA LEU A 172 -8.41 0.93 -24.41
C LEU A 172 -7.65 1.89 -23.50
N HIS A 173 -7.86 3.21 -23.60
CA HIS A 173 -7.11 4.20 -22.83
C HIS A 173 -7.21 3.94 -21.33
N PHE A 174 -8.42 3.89 -20.77
CA PHE A 174 -8.64 3.68 -19.34
C PHE A 174 -8.19 2.29 -18.87
N HIS A 175 -8.33 1.25 -19.70
CA HIS A 175 -7.80 -0.07 -19.37
C HIS A 175 -6.28 -0.04 -19.21
N LYS A 176 -5.56 0.68 -20.09
CA LYS A 176 -4.10 0.84 -19.99
C LYS A 176 -3.69 1.59 -18.72
N VAL A 177 -4.43 2.64 -18.36
CA VAL A 177 -4.18 3.43 -17.16
C VAL A 177 -4.39 2.59 -15.91
N ILE A 178 -5.52 1.89 -15.79
CA ILE A 178 -5.83 0.98 -14.68
C ILE A 178 -4.76 -0.11 -14.57
N LEU A 179 -4.40 -0.75 -15.69
CA LEU A 179 -3.40 -1.81 -15.69
C LEU A 179 -2.03 -1.32 -15.24
N LYS A 180 -1.60 -0.12 -15.65
CA LYS A 180 -0.37 0.50 -15.15
C LYS A 180 -0.42 0.72 -13.64
N GLY A 181 -1.56 1.20 -13.11
CA GLY A 181 -1.77 1.39 -11.68
C GLY A 181 -1.64 0.08 -10.91
N LEU A 182 -2.33 -0.97 -11.34
CA LEU A 182 -2.26 -2.31 -10.74
C LEU A 182 -0.81 -2.84 -10.75
N PHE A 183 -0.10 -2.75 -11.88
CA PHE A 183 1.30 -3.16 -11.95
C PHE A 183 2.22 -2.36 -11.02
N ALA A 184 1.99 -1.06 -10.87
CA ALA A 184 2.81 -0.22 -10.01
C ALA A 184 2.64 -0.60 -8.53
N VAL A 185 1.40 -0.79 -8.07
CA VAL A 185 1.08 -1.21 -6.70
C VAL A 185 1.59 -2.63 -6.44
N THR A 186 1.25 -3.60 -7.30
CA THR A 186 1.71 -4.99 -7.17
C THR A 186 3.24 -5.09 -7.14
N ALA A 187 3.97 -4.29 -7.95
CA ALA A 187 5.42 -4.30 -7.94
C ALA A 187 5.99 -3.66 -6.67
N LEU A 188 5.34 -2.63 -6.13
CA LEU A 188 5.74 -2.01 -4.88
C LEU A 188 5.56 -2.99 -3.71
N GLU A 189 4.35 -3.52 -3.53
CA GLU A 189 3.97 -4.39 -2.41
C GLU A 189 4.59 -5.80 -2.53
N GLY A 190 4.49 -6.41 -3.70
CA GLY A 190 4.96 -7.79 -3.92
C GLY A 190 6.47 -7.94 -4.14
N ILE A 191 7.20 -6.88 -4.47
CA ILE A 191 8.64 -6.95 -4.76
C ILE A 191 9.44 -6.00 -3.88
N SER A 192 9.15 -4.69 -3.93
CA SER A 192 10.00 -3.68 -3.30
C SER A 192 9.94 -3.76 -1.77
N PHE A 193 8.73 -3.92 -1.22
CA PHE A 193 8.55 -4.13 0.22
C PHE A 193 9.16 -5.45 0.68
N MET A 194 8.94 -6.55 -0.04
CA MET A 194 9.52 -7.86 0.31
C MET A 194 11.04 -7.80 0.39
N ALA A 195 11.70 -7.05 -0.50
CA ALA A 195 13.14 -6.84 -0.45
C ALA A 195 13.58 -6.05 0.79
N SER A 196 12.80 -5.04 1.19
CA SER A 196 13.09 -4.25 2.40
C SER A 196 12.84 -5.04 3.68
N PHE A 197 11.78 -5.84 3.73
CA PHE A 197 11.47 -6.73 4.86
C PHE A 197 12.58 -7.76 5.08
N ALA A 198 13.15 -8.31 4.00
CA ALA A 198 14.28 -9.23 4.10
C ALA A 198 15.49 -8.60 4.82
N CYS A 199 15.74 -7.30 4.64
CA CYS A 199 16.80 -6.61 5.37
C CYS A 199 16.48 -6.49 6.87
N THR A 200 15.23 -6.18 7.24
CA THR A 200 14.79 -6.16 8.64
C THR A 200 14.97 -7.54 9.29
N PHE A 201 14.54 -8.60 8.63
CA PHE A 201 14.67 -9.97 9.14
C PHE A 201 16.13 -10.46 9.19
N ALA A 202 17.01 -9.95 8.33
CA ALA A 202 18.44 -10.23 8.42
C ALA A 202 19.09 -9.62 9.68
N LEU A 203 18.56 -8.51 10.18
CA LEU A 203 18.98 -7.93 11.46
C LEU A 203 18.37 -8.69 12.64
N ASP A 204 17.08 -9.07 12.54
CA ASP A 204 16.39 -9.91 13.52
C ASP A 204 17.10 -11.26 13.73
N ALA A 205 17.57 -11.88 12.65
CA ALA A 205 18.36 -13.11 12.71
C ALA A 205 19.70 -12.98 13.47
N GLN A 206 20.11 -11.76 13.82
CA GLN A 206 21.26 -11.44 14.67
C GLN A 206 20.82 -11.01 16.08
N ASP A 207 19.60 -11.32 16.49
CA ASP A 207 18.95 -10.90 17.74
C ASP A 207 18.91 -9.36 17.92
N LYS A 208 18.69 -8.63 16.80
CA LYS A 208 18.60 -7.15 16.80
C LYS A 208 17.28 -6.67 16.22
N PHE A 209 16.75 -5.60 16.80
CA PHE A 209 15.52 -4.96 16.36
C PHE A 209 14.28 -5.87 16.32
N GLN A 210 14.21 -6.84 17.25
CA GLN A 210 13.17 -7.87 17.28
C GLN A 210 11.75 -7.29 17.35
N GLY A 211 11.52 -6.22 18.13
CA GLY A 211 10.20 -5.56 18.19
C GLY A 211 9.79 -4.95 16.85
N ILE A 212 10.74 -4.34 16.13
CA ILE A 212 10.52 -3.82 14.78
C ILE A 212 10.23 -4.97 13.81
N ALA A 213 10.99 -6.06 13.89
CA ALA A 213 10.79 -7.23 13.03
C ALA A 213 9.42 -7.88 13.23
N GLN A 214 8.89 -7.91 14.48
CA GLN A 214 7.53 -8.39 14.75
C GLN A 214 6.46 -7.52 14.08
N ALA A 215 6.59 -6.18 14.14
CA ALA A 215 5.70 -5.27 13.43
C ALA A 215 5.78 -5.47 11.91
N VAL A 216 7.00 -5.49 11.36
CA VAL A 216 7.24 -5.72 9.92
C VAL A 216 6.72 -7.09 9.46
N GLN A 217 6.71 -8.10 10.31
CA GLN A 217 6.13 -9.40 9.99
C GLN A 217 4.61 -9.31 9.80
N LYS A 218 3.90 -8.51 10.60
CA LYS A 218 2.46 -8.27 10.41
C LYS A 218 2.20 -7.52 9.11
N ILE A 219 2.94 -6.44 8.88
CA ILE A 219 2.89 -5.68 7.63
C ILE A 219 3.12 -6.60 6.43
N MET A 220 4.15 -7.43 6.45
CA MET A 220 4.43 -8.37 5.36
C MET A 220 3.26 -9.33 5.07
N LEU A 221 2.54 -9.79 6.10
CA LEU A 221 1.38 -10.67 5.90
C LEU A 221 0.23 -9.93 5.20
N ASP A 222 0.05 -8.65 5.50
CA ASP A 222 -0.94 -7.81 4.82
C ASP A 222 -0.53 -7.56 3.36
N GLU A 223 0.73 -7.23 3.07
CA GLU A 223 1.24 -7.03 1.70
C GLU A 223 1.10 -8.29 0.83
N ILE A 224 1.22 -9.48 1.43
CA ILE A 224 0.95 -10.74 0.74
C ILE A 224 -0.54 -10.85 0.33
N LEU A 225 -1.46 -10.38 1.17
CA LEU A 225 -2.89 -10.36 0.82
C LEU A 225 -3.22 -9.28 -0.21
N HIS A 226 -2.65 -8.09 -0.07
CA HIS A 226 -2.79 -6.99 -1.02
C HIS A 226 -2.36 -7.43 -2.42
N THR A 227 -1.14 -7.94 -2.55
CA THR A 227 -0.61 -8.50 -3.80
C THR A 227 -1.52 -9.58 -4.41
N LYS A 228 -2.14 -10.45 -3.59
CA LYS A 228 -3.08 -11.47 -4.08
C LYS A 228 -4.36 -10.86 -4.62
N ILE A 229 -4.88 -9.79 -4.00
CA ILE A 229 -6.07 -9.09 -4.48
C ILE A 229 -5.79 -8.39 -5.81
N ASP A 230 -4.63 -7.76 -5.94
CA ASP A 230 -4.22 -7.03 -7.14
C ASP A 230 -4.00 -7.94 -8.36
N ILE A 231 -3.59 -9.18 -8.12
CA ILE A 231 -3.34 -10.16 -9.19
C ILE A 231 -4.62 -10.88 -9.63
N GLU A 232 -5.59 -11.07 -8.73
CA GLU A 232 -6.86 -11.78 -9.00
C GLU A 232 -7.80 -10.97 -9.90
#